data_fa7b36e835ee2b6061cbc125b970d544
#
_entry.id   fa7b36e835ee2b6061cbc125b970d544
#
_cell.length_a   1.000
_cell.length_b   1.000
_cell.length_c   1.000
_cell.angle_alpha   90.00
_cell.angle_beta   90.00
_cell.angle_gamma   90.00
#
_symmetry.space_group_name_H-M   'P 1'
#
loop_
_entity.id
_entity.type
_entity.pdbx_description
1 polymer ?
#
loop_
_entity_poly.entity_id
_entity_poly.type
_entity_poly.pdbx_seq_one_letter_code
_entity_poly.pdbx_strand_id
1 'polypeptide(L)'
;MDMRHQDIRDSVRQLCEDFPGEYWREKDRDRAYPTEFVQELTQSGFLACLIPEEYGGSGLGVSEGAAILEEIQAAGCNGGACHAQMYTMGTVLRHGSEDQKRMLLPGIASGELRLQAFGVTEPTSGTDTSRIRTTAVRNGDDYVVNGQKVWTSRIEHSDFMLLLARTAARDEGERPHDGM
;
A
#
# COMPACT_ATOMS: atom_id res chain seq x y z
N MET A 1 -13.30 -20.26 -12.40
CA MET A 1 -12.35 -19.15 -12.60
C MET A 1 -13.12 -17.98 -13.20
N ASP A 2 -13.05 -16.81 -12.62
CA ASP A 2 -13.70 -15.62 -13.16
C ASP A 2 -13.00 -15.23 -14.48
N MET A 3 -13.75 -15.14 -15.58
CA MET A 3 -13.22 -14.81 -16.91
C MET A 3 -13.18 -13.30 -17.19
N ARG A 4 -13.55 -12.48 -16.22
CA ARG A 4 -13.45 -11.02 -16.36
C ARG A 4 -11.98 -10.59 -16.36
N HIS A 5 -11.67 -9.55 -17.12
CA HIS A 5 -10.33 -8.96 -17.23
C HIS A 5 -9.25 -9.94 -17.74
N GLN A 6 -9.62 -10.76 -18.74
CA GLN A 6 -8.75 -11.83 -19.24
C GLN A 6 -7.41 -11.28 -19.75
N ASP A 7 -7.41 -10.15 -20.44
CA ASP A 7 -6.20 -9.53 -20.98
C ASP A 7 -5.23 -9.12 -19.86
N ILE A 8 -5.77 -8.58 -18.75
CA ILE A 8 -4.99 -8.23 -17.56
C ILE A 8 -4.42 -9.51 -16.91
N ARG A 9 -5.24 -10.53 -16.75
CA ARG A 9 -4.85 -11.81 -16.17
C ARG A 9 -3.73 -12.48 -16.96
N ASP A 10 -3.84 -12.51 -18.29
CA ASP A 10 -2.84 -13.11 -19.16
C ASP A 10 -1.50 -12.35 -19.09
N SER A 11 -1.56 -11.01 -19.08
CA SER A 11 -0.37 -10.16 -18.95
C SER A 11 0.34 -10.35 -17.61
N VAL A 12 -0.41 -10.42 -16.51
CA VAL A 12 0.15 -10.67 -15.17
C VAL A 12 0.76 -12.06 -15.09
N ARG A 13 0.09 -13.07 -15.64
CA ARG A 13 0.58 -14.45 -15.66
C ARG A 13 1.90 -14.56 -16.42
N GLN A 14 1.96 -13.93 -17.60
CA GLN A 14 3.20 -13.87 -18.39
C GLN A 14 4.35 -13.24 -17.63
N LEU A 15 4.12 -12.09 -16.96
CA LEU A 15 5.13 -11.45 -16.12
C LEU A 15 5.61 -12.40 -15.00
N CYS A 16 4.69 -13.12 -14.36
CA CYS A 16 5.04 -14.02 -13.27
C CYS A 16 5.88 -15.22 -13.70
N GLU A 17 5.87 -15.61 -14.98
CA GLU A 17 6.70 -16.71 -15.53
C GLU A 17 8.19 -16.41 -15.38
N ASP A 18 8.59 -15.14 -15.40
CA ASP A 18 9.99 -14.70 -15.22
C ASP A 18 10.46 -14.80 -13.75
N PHE A 19 9.55 -15.08 -12.82
CA PHE A 19 9.83 -15.19 -11.39
C PHE A 19 9.44 -16.57 -10.84
N PRO A 20 10.19 -17.63 -11.19
CA PRO A 20 9.86 -19.00 -10.83
C PRO A 20 10.02 -19.24 -9.32
N GLY A 21 9.48 -20.36 -8.83
CA GLY A 21 9.52 -20.72 -7.42
C GLY A 21 10.92 -20.73 -6.78
N GLU A 22 12.00 -20.87 -7.58
CA GLU A 22 13.38 -20.77 -7.09
C GLU A 22 13.74 -19.35 -6.66
N TYR A 23 13.37 -18.34 -7.45
CA TYR A 23 13.51 -16.93 -7.09
C TYR A 23 12.85 -16.64 -5.73
N TRP A 24 11.64 -17.12 -5.51
CA TRP A 24 10.91 -16.89 -4.26
C TRP A 24 11.54 -17.61 -3.07
N ARG A 25 12.02 -18.84 -3.25
CA ARG A 25 12.76 -19.58 -2.21
C ARG A 25 14.05 -18.89 -1.80
N GLU A 26 14.75 -18.28 -2.75
CA GLU A 26 15.94 -17.50 -2.48
C GLU A 26 15.61 -16.23 -1.68
N LYS A 27 14.64 -15.45 -2.15
CA LYS A 27 14.18 -14.24 -1.41
C LYS A 27 13.73 -14.57 0.01
N ASP A 28 13.00 -15.67 0.22
CA ASP A 28 12.55 -16.10 1.55
C ASP A 28 13.73 -16.50 2.44
N ARG A 29 14.65 -17.32 1.95
CA ARG A 29 15.87 -17.72 2.67
C ARG A 29 16.70 -16.52 3.12
N ASP A 30 16.85 -15.56 2.22
CA ASP A 30 17.71 -14.40 2.44
C ASP A 30 16.95 -13.25 3.14
N ARG A 31 15.66 -13.44 3.41
CA ARG A 31 14.73 -12.43 3.97
C ARG A 31 14.76 -11.13 3.17
N ALA A 32 14.91 -11.24 1.86
CA ALA A 32 15.11 -10.13 0.96
C ALA A 32 13.79 -9.62 0.37
N TYR A 33 13.72 -8.32 0.13
CA TYR A 33 12.64 -7.71 -0.62
C TYR A 33 12.75 -8.09 -2.11
N PRO A 34 11.64 -8.45 -2.77
CA PRO A 34 11.66 -8.88 -4.17
C PRO A 34 11.76 -7.68 -5.12
N THR A 35 12.90 -6.99 -5.11
CA THR A 35 13.10 -5.72 -5.82
C THR A 35 12.82 -5.84 -7.30
N GLU A 36 13.33 -6.89 -7.94
CA GLU A 36 13.22 -7.12 -9.39
C GLU A 36 11.76 -7.32 -9.79
N PHE A 37 11.03 -8.14 -9.03
CA PHE A 37 9.60 -8.38 -9.24
C PHE A 37 8.77 -7.10 -9.07
N VAL A 38 9.05 -6.32 -8.03
CA VAL A 38 8.35 -5.05 -7.78
C VAL A 38 8.66 -4.01 -8.86
N GLN A 39 9.89 -3.99 -9.38
CA GLN A 39 10.24 -3.14 -10.51
C GLN A 39 9.47 -3.52 -11.77
N GLU A 40 9.38 -4.81 -12.08
CA GLU A 40 8.66 -5.30 -13.25
C GLU A 40 7.16 -4.98 -13.16
N LEU A 41 6.53 -5.21 -11.99
CA LEU A 41 5.16 -4.80 -11.74
C LEU A 41 4.94 -3.28 -11.88
N THR A 42 5.96 -2.49 -11.52
CA THR A 42 5.90 -1.02 -11.65
C THR A 42 5.97 -0.61 -13.11
N GLN A 43 6.95 -1.13 -13.87
CA GLN A 43 7.15 -0.81 -15.28
C GLN A 43 5.96 -1.23 -16.15
N SER A 44 5.32 -2.35 -15.79
CA SER A 44 4.10 -2.84 -16.41
C SER A 44 2.84 -2.09 -15.99
N GLY A 45 2.93 -1.10 -15.09
CA GLY A 45 1.82 -0.27 -14.62
C GLY A 45 0.88 -0.95 -13.61
N PHE A 46 1.13 -2.21 -13.22
CA PHE A 46 0.22 -2.95 -12.32
C PHE A 46 0.17 -2.36 -10.91
N LEU A 47 1.27 -1.77 -10.42
CA LEU A 47 1.29 -1.09 -9.13
C LEU A 47 0.56 0.26 -9.14
N ALA A 48 0.34 0.86 -10.31
CA ALA A 48 -0.34 2.12 -10.50
C ALA A 48 -1.76 1.95 -11.07
N CYS A 49 -2.27 0.73 -11.15
CA CYS A 49 -3.53 0.43 -11.85
C CYS A 49 -4.73 1.23 -11.32
N LEU A 50 -4.78 1.51 -10.02
CA LEU A 50 -5.87 2.27 -9.38
C LEU A 50 -5.64 3.79 -9.38
N ILE A 51 -4.45 4.26 -9.76
CA ILE A 51 -4.16 5.70 -9.84
C ILE A 51 -4.81 6.25 -11.11
N PRO A 52 -5.54 7.38 -11.04
CA PRO A 52 -6.10 8.05 -12.21
C PRO A 52 -5.02 8.41 -13.25
N GLU A 53 -5.43 8.42 -14.53
CA GLU A 53 -4.55 8.76 -15.66
C GLU A 53 -3.90 10.14 -15.51
N GLU A 54 -4.61 11.11 -14.96
CA GLU A 54 -4.09 12.47 -14.70
C GLU A 54 -2.87 12.50 -13.75
N TYR A 55 -2.66 11.44 -12.96
CA TYR A 55 -1.50 11.26 -12.08
C TYR A 55 -0.53 10.17 -12.59
N GLY A 56 -0.68 9.72 -13.85
CA GLY A 56 0.22 8.76 -14.47
C GLY A 56 -0.11 7.30 -14.21
N GLY A 57 -1.28 6.99 -13.67
CA GLY A 57 -1.78 5.63 -13.50
C GLY A 57 -2.64 5.16 -14.66
N SER A 58 -3.30 4.02 -14.52
CA SER A 58 -4.19 3.43 -15.52
C SER A 58 -5.68 3.72 -15.29
N GLY A 59 -6.05 4.33 -14.18
CA GLY A 59 -7.44 4.67 -13.86
C GLY A 59 -8.38 3.49 -13.74
N LEU A 60 -7.86 2.28 -13.48
CA LEU A 60 -8.64 1.06 -13.37
C LEU A 60 -9.37 0.97 -12.03
N GLY A 61 -10.36 0.08 -11.95
CA GLY A 61 -11.15 -0.13 -10.75
C GLY A 61 -10.59 -1.22 -9.83
N VAL A 62 -11.25 -1.37 -8.69
CA VAL A 62 -10.90 -2.41 -7.69
C VAL A 62 -11.05 -3.83 -8.26
N SER A 63 -11.94 -4.04 -9.23
CA SER A 63 -12.12 -5.33 -9.90
C SER A 63 -10.89 -5.76 -10.68
N GLU A 64 -10.28 -4.83 -11.39
CA GLU A 64 -9.02 -5.04 -12.11
C GLU A 64 -7.84 -5.24 -11.15
N GLY A 65 -7.77 -4.42 -10.10
CA GLY A 65 -6.77 -4.58 -9.04
C GLY A 65 -6.86 -5.94 -8.34
N ALA A 66 -8.07 -6.44 -8.10
CA ALA A 66 -8.30 -7.78 -7.55
C ALA A 66 -7.85 -8.88 -8.52
N ALA A 67 -8.11 -8.73 -9.82
CA ALA A 67 -7.67 -9.69 -10.84
C ALA A 67 -6.14 -9.77 -10.92
N ILE A 68 -5.44 -8.63 -10.83
CA ILE A 68 -3.97 -8.58 -10.78
C ILE A 68 -3.45 -9.36 -9.57
N LEU A 69 -3.99 -9.10 -8.37
CA LEU A 69 -3.54 -9.78 -7.14
C LEU A 69 -3.86 -11.28 -7.17
N GLU A 70 -5.01 -11.67 -7.70
CA GLU A 70 -5.40 -13.07 -7.83
C GLU A 70 -4.42 -13.84 -8.73
N GLU A 71 -4.04 -13.28 -9.89
CA GLU A 71 -3.09 -13.95 -10.79
C GLU A 71 -1.67 -14.01 -10.22
N ILE A 72 -1.19 -12.95 -9.56
CA ILE A 72 0.10 -12.98 -8.87
C ILE A 72 0.14 -14.14 -7.86
N GLN A 73 -0.90 -14.29 -7.05
CA GLN A 73 -0.96 -15.35 -6.04
C GLN A 73 -1.16 -16.74 -6.67
N ALA A 74 -1.99 -16.86 -7.72
CA ALA A 74 -2.20 -18.12 -8.43
C ALA A 74 -0.93 -18.63 -9.11
N ALA A 75 -0.05 -17.74 -9.57
CA ALA A 75 1.26 -18.07 -10.11
C ALA A 75 2.29 -18.47 -9.03
N GLY A 76 1.95 -18.40 -7.76
CA GLY A 76 2.88 -18.69 -6.64
C GLY A 76 3.84 -17.55 -6.31
N CYS A 77 3.62 -16.36 -6.86
CA CYS A 77 4.40 -15.16 -6.56
C CYS A 77 3.88 -14.46 -5.30
N ASN A 78 4.69 -13.58 -4.70
CA ASN A 78 4.30 -12.82 -3.53
C ASN A 78 3.73 -11.45 -3.90
N GLY A 79 2.40 -11.32 -3.88
CA GLY A 79 1.68 -10.08 -4.15
C GLY A 79 1.71 -9.04 -3.02
N GLY A 80 2.47 -9.27 -1.96
CA GLY A 80 2.41 -8.42 -0.75
C GLY A 80 2.77 -6.96 -0.97
N ALA A 81 3.76 -6.65 -1.82
CA ALA A 81 4.13 -5.27 -2.15
C ALA A 81 3.06 -4.57 -3.00
N CYS A 82 2.50 -5.28 -3.97
CA CYS A 82 1.41 -4.81 -4.83
C CYS A 82 0.16 -4.48 -3.98
N HIS A 83 -0.29 -5.43 -3.18
CA HIS A 83 -1.42 -5.23 -2.27
C HIS A 83 -1.19 -4.04 -1.31
N ALA A 84 0.00 -3.96 -0.71
CA ALA A 84 0.32 -2.87 0.20
C ALA A 84 0.21 -1.50 -0.47
N GLN A 85 0.76 -1.33 -1.65
CA GLN A 85 0.67 -0.07 -2.39
C GLN A 85 -0.78 0.26 -2.75
N MET A 86 -1.58 -0.71 -3.15
CA MET A 86 -2.99 -0.50 -3.50
C MET A 86 -3.79 0.09 -2.33
N TYR A 87 -3.67 -0.43 -1.10
CA TYR A 87 -4.45 0.10 0.01
C TYR A 87 -3.88 1.40 0.59
N THR A 88 -2.56 1.57 0.64
CA THR A 88 -1.95 2.80 1.15
C THR A 88 -2.18 3.97 0.20
N MET A 89 -1.94 3.77 -1.08
CA MET A 89 -2.23 4.73 -2.14
C MET A 89 -3.73 5.02 -2.26
N GLY A 90 -4.57 4.00 -2.11
CA GLY A 90 -6.03 4.15 -2.06
C GLY A 90 -6.50 5.08 -0.94
N THR A 91 -5.77 5.16 0.18
CA THR A 91 -6.04 6.12 1.24
C THR A 91 -5.71 7.55 0.78
N VAL A 92 -4.60 7.77 0.10
CA VAL A 92 -4.25 9.07 -0.49
C VAL A 92 -5.30 9.51 -1.53
N LEU A 93 -5.74 8.61 -2.39
CA LEU A 93 -6.79 8.87 -3.38
C LEU A 93 -8.11 9.30 -2.74
N ARG A 94 -8.51 8.65 -1.65
CA ARG A 94 -9.79 8.89 -0.99
C ARG A 94 -9.79 10.08 -0.04
N HIS A 95 -8.70 10.31 0.68
CA HIS A 95 -8.64 11.23 1.81
C HIS A 95 -7.58 12.33 1.67
N GLY A 96 -6.64 12.21 0.75
CA GLY A 96 -5.63 13.22 0.49
C GLY A 96 -6.24 14.50 -0.09
N SER A 97 -5.66 15.66 0.26
CA SER A 97 -5.95 16.91 -0.43
C SER A 97 -5.47 16.84 -1.90
N GLU A 98 -5.98 17.72 -2.74
CA GLU A 98 -5.55 17.78 -4.13
C GLU A 98 -4.05 18.07 -4.27
N ASP A 99 -3.48 18.83 -3.35
CA ASP A 99 -2.04 19.11 -3.33
C ASP A 99 -1.24 17.86 -2.93
N GLN A 100 -1.71 17.08 -1.94
CA GLN A 100 -1.11 15.80 -1.58
C GLN A 100 -1.18 14.79 -2.72
N LYS A 101 -2.31 14.71 -3.43
CA LYS A 101 -2.46 13.83 -4.60
C LYS A 101 -1.46 14.21 -5.70
N ARG A 102 -1.39 15.51 -6.07
CA ARG A 102 -0.44 16.00 -7.07
C ARG A 102 1.01 15.79 -6.69
N MET A 103 1.33 15.90 -5.40
CA MET A 103 2.69 15.71 -4.89
C MET A 103 3.12 14.23 -4.86
N LEU A 104 2.22 13.32 -4.48
CA LEU A 104 2.58 11.93 -4.18
C LEU A 104 2.28 10.97 -5.32
N LEU A 105 1.09 11.07 -5.95
CA LEU A 105 0.61 10.04 -6.86
C LEU A 105 1.46 9.86 -8.12
N PRO A 106 2.00 10.91 -8.78
CA PRO A 106 2.88 10.73 -9.93
C PRO A 106 4.15 9.95 -9.59
N GLY A 107 4.80 10.28 -8.46
CA GLY A 107 5.99 9.55 -8.01
C GLY A 107 5.69 8.10 -7.61
N ILE A 108 4.51 7.84 -7.04
CA ILE A 108 4.05 6.47 -6.74
C ILE A 108 3.77 5.70 -8.04
N ALA A 109 3.16 6.33 -9.04
CA ALA A 109 2.85 5.72 -10.32
C ALA A 109 4.13 5.35 -11.10
N SER A 110 5.11 6.24 -11.16
CA SER A 110 6.40 6.01 -11.81
C SER A 110 7.31 5.04 -11.04
N GLY A 111 7.08 4.87 -9.75
CA GLY A 111 7.93 4.10 -8.86
C GLY A 111 9.13 4.85 -8.30
N GLU A 112 9.19 6.16 -8.49
CA GLU A 112 10.17 7.04 -7.82
C GLU A 112 9.91 7.14 -6.32
N LEU A 113 8.64 7.00 -5.91
CA LEU A 113 8.21 6.96 -4.52
C LEU A 113 7.56 5.61 -4.20
N ARG A 114 7.89 5.04 -3.05
CA ARG A 114 7.28 3.84 -2.50
C ARG A 114 6.46 4.17 -1.27
N LEU A 115 5.16 3.96 -1.35
CA LEU A 115 4.23 4.04 -0.23
C LEU A 115 3.62 2.66 0.02
N GLN A 116 4.33 1.80 0.74
CA GLN A 116 3.93 0.42 1.03
C GLN A 116 3.89 0.13 2.53
N ALA A 117 4.34 1.07 3.36
CA ALA A 117 4.32 0.93 4.81
C ALA A 117 3.04 1.52 5.40
N PHE A 118 2.43 0.76 6.32
CA PHE A 118 1.23 1.18 7.04
C PHE A 118 1.37 0.93 8.54
N GLY A 119 1.52 2.01 9.32
CA GLY A 119 1.66 1.99 10.77
C GLY A 119 0.29 2.06 11.44
N VAL A 120 -0.31 0.92 11.78
CA VAL A 120 -1.62 0.81 12.43
C VAL A 120 -1.53 0.13 13.78
N THR A 121 -1.04 -1.11 13.79
CA THR A 121 -1.00 -1.98 14.96
C THR A 121 -0.09 -1.43 16.05
N GLU A 122 -0.54 -1.48 17.29
CA GLU A 122 0.21 -1.09 18.48
C GLU A 122 0.39 -2.31 19.41
N PRO A 123 1.33 -2.29 20.35
CA PRO A 123 1.50 -3.39 21.31
C PRO A 123 0.24 -3.76 22.07
N THR A 124 -0.69 -2.81 22.21
CA THR A 124 -1.95 -2.97 22.97
C THR A 124 -3.21 -2.94 22.12
N SER A 125 -3.09 -2.78 20.80
CA SER A 125 -4.24 -2.63 19.91
C SER A 125 -3.92 -3.17 18.51
N GLY A 126 -4.66 -4.18 18.09
CA GLY A 126 -4.57 -4.79 16.76
C GLY A 126 -5.88 -4.62 16.01
N THR A 127 -6.74 -5.64 16.04
CA THR A 127 -8.02 -5.66 15.31
C THR A 127 -8.95 -4.51 15.70
N ASP A 128 -8.99 -4.18 16.99
CA ASP A 128 -9.76 -3.02 17.47
C ASP A 128 -8.94 -1.73 17.37
N THR A 129 -8.93 -1.11 16.19
CA THR A 129 -8.21 0.15 15.93
C THR A 129 -8.76 1.33 16.74
N SER A 130 -9.99 1.24 17.26
CA SER A 130 -10.55 2.28 18.13
C SER A 130 -9.75 2.49 19.43
N ARG A 131 -8.86 1.54 19.75
CA ARG A 131 -8.05 1.54 20.98
C ARG A 131 -6.61 2.04 20.79
N ILE A 132 -6.25 2.48 19.58
CA ILE A 132 -4.90 3.04 19.36
C ILE A 132 -4.63 4.22 20.28
N ARG A 133 -3.37 4.36 20.66
CA ARG A 133 -2.88 5.39 21.59
C ARG A 133 -1.90 6.36 20.95
N THR A 134 -1.35 6.02 19.78
CA THR A 134 -0.50 6.97 19.04
C THR A 134 -1.27 8.24 18.78
N THR A 135 -0.70 9.37 19.16
CA THR A 135 -1.28 10.71 18.98
C THR A 135 -0.49 11.51 17.97
N ALA A 136 -1.16 12.42 17.28
CA ALA A 136 -0.57 13.43 16.41
C ALA A 136 -1.18 14.79 16.78
N VAL A 137 -0.50 15.53 17.63
CA VAL A 137 -0.97 16.82 18.15
C VAL A 137 -0.42 17.95 17.29
N ARG A 138 -1.29 18.81 16.77
CA ARG A 138 -0.88 19.93 15.94
C ARG A 138 -0.06 20.94 16.74
N ASN A 139 1.06 21.37 16.15
CA ASN A 139 1.94 22.40 16.68
C ASN A 139 2.36 23.35 15.55
N GLY A 140 1.59 24.42 15.35
CA GLY A 140 1.76 25.32 14.20
C GLY A 140 1.42 24.60 12.88
N ASP A 141 2.39 24.53 11.98
CA ASP A 141 2.28 23.86 10.69
C ASP A 141 2.69 22.37 10.74
N ASP A 142 3.24 21.92 11.86
CA ASP A 142 3.70 20.56 12.10
C ASP A 142 2.74 19.76 13.01
N TYR A 143 3.03 18.45 13.13
CA TYR A 143 2.42 17.58 14.12
C TYR A 143 3.48 16.94 15.01
N VAL A 144 3.27 16.99 16.32
CA VAL A 144 4.05 16.22 17.28
C VAL A 144 3.42 14.85 17.44
N VAL A 145 4.14 13.82 17.00
CA VAL A 145 3.65 12.43 17.03
C VAL A 145 4.29 11.70 18.22
N ASN A 146 3.44 11.08 19.06
CA ASN A 146 3.86 10.25 20.18
C ASN A 146 3.14 8.92 20.16
N GLY A 147 3.88 7.80 20.20
CA GLY A 147 3.31 6.47 20.20
C GLY A 147 4.30 5.40 19.76
N GLN A 148 3.78 4.19 19.61
CA GLN A 148 4.55 3.04 19.15
C GLN A 148 3.69 2.19 18.22
N LYS A 149 4.20 1.90 17.03
CA LYS A 149 3.62 0.93 16.10
C LYS A 149 4.49 -0.32 16.04
N VAL A 150 3.86 -1.46 15.78
CA VAL A 150 4.53 -2.75 15.62
C VAL A 150 4.06 -3.43 14.35
N TRP A 151 4.85 -4.37 13.83
CA TRP A 151 4.54 -5.19 12.64
C TRP A 151 4.36 -4.36 11.36
N THR A 152 5.02 -3.21 11.28
CA THR A 152 4.98 -2.38 10.07
C THR A 152 5.82 -3.02 8.98
N SER A 153 5.16 -3.75 8.07
CA SER A 153 5.82 -4.40 6.93
C SER A 153 6.35 -3.36 5.95
N ARG A 154 7.47 -3.68 5.30
CA ARG A 154 8.07 -2.91 4.20
C ARG A 154 8.51 -1.49 4.55
N ILE A 155 8.72 -1.19 5.84
CA ILE A 155 9.17 0.14 6.28
C ILE A 155 10.53 0.51 5.69
N GLU A 156 11.46 -0.46 5.55
CA GLU A 156 12.79 -0.25 4.97
C GLU A 156 12.75 -0.04 3.43
N HIS A 157 11.62 -0.32 2.80
CA HIS A 157 11.42 -0.25 1.35
C HIS A 157 10.36 0.79 0.96
N SER A 158 10.10 1.75 1.84
CA SER A 158 9.10 2.80 1.64
C SER A 158 9.70 4.15 1.95
N ASP A 159 9.45 5.13 1.08
CA ASP A 159 9.86 6.53 1.28
C ASP A 159 8.95 7.23 2.27
N PHE A 160 7.69 6.81 2.32
CA PHE A 160 6.68 7.31 3.24
C PHE A 160 5.94 6.15 3.91
N MET A 161 5.39 6.44 5.08
CA MET A 161 4.52 5.53 5.81
C MET A 161 3.17 6.20 6.04
N LEU A 162 2.09 5.49 5.71
CA LEU A 162 0.75 5.89 6.15
C LEU A 162 0.64 5.57 7.65
N LEU A 163 0.46 6.58 8.47
CA LEU A 163 0.37 6.45 9.92
C LEU A 163 -1.05 6.71 10.41
N LEU A 164 -1.65 5.72 11.08
CA LEU A 164 -2.91 5.92 11.78
C LEU A 164 -2.63 6.43 13.19
N ALA A 165 -3.08 7.65 13.50
CA ALA A 165 -2.87 8.30 14.79
C ALA A 165 -4.12 9.08 15.21
N ARG A 166 -4.24 9.41 16.50
CA ARG A 166 -5.29 10.27 17.00
C ARG A 166 -4.88 11.74 16.94
N THR A 167 -5.73 12.55 16.36
CA THR A 167 -5.60 14.01 16.33
C THR A 167 -6.46 14.71 17.41
N ALA A 168 -7.39 13.96 18.04
CA ALA A 168 -8.18 14.41 19.18
C ALA A 168 -8.20 13.34 20.29
N ALA A 169 -8.50 13.73 21.51
CA ALA A 169 -8.65 12.81 22.63
C ALA A 169 -9.83 11.85 22.39
N ARG A 170 -9.72 10.61 22.88
CA ARG A 170 -10.70 9.54 22.61
C ARG A 170 -12.10 9.85 23.16
N ASP A 171 -12.16 10.59 24.23
CA ASP A 171 -13.36 10.99 24.97
C ASP A 171 -13.99 12.29 24.46
N GLU A 172 -13.35 12.95 23.48
CA GLU A 172 -13.87 14.17 22.85
C GLU A 172 -14.79 13.89 21.66
N GLY A 173 -14.85 12.66 21.17
CA GLY A 173 -15.66 12.24 20.02
C GLY A 173 -16.94 11.51 20.42
N GLU A 174 -17.96 11.57 19.54
CA GLU A 174 -19.20 10.80 19.73
C GLU A 174 -19.03 9.31 19.42
N ARG A 175 -18.07 8.97 18.57
CA ARG A 175 -17.79 7.59 18.15
C ARG A 175 -16.33 7.22 18.44
N PRO A 176 -16.02 5.92 18.66
CA PRO A 176 -14.68 5.46 19.01
C PRO A 176 -13.57 5.79 17.99
N HIS A 177 -13.95 6.04 16.74
CA HIS A 177 -13.04 6.37 15.63
C HIS A 177 -12.95 7.88 15.34
N ASP A 178 -13.71 8.71 16.03
CA ASP A 178 -13.60 10.17 15.85
C ASP A 178 -12.21 10.64 16.28
N GLY A 179 -11.65 11.57 15.53
CA GLY A 179 -10.32 12.11 15.78
C GLY A 179 -9.16 11.18 15.39
N MET A 180 -9.38 10.22 14.50
CA MET A 180 -8.31 9.41 13.88
C MET A 180 -8.09 9.82 12.43
#